data_ae14e78f92cc6950b388074079c0a26b
#
_entry.id   ae14e78f92cc6950b388074079c0a26b
#
_cell.length_a   1.000
_cell.length_b   1.000
_cell.length_c   1.000
_cell.angle_alpha   90.00
_cell.angle_beta   90.00
_cell.angle_gamma   90.00
#
_symmetry.space_group_name_H-M   'P 1'
#
loop_
_entity.id
_entity.type
_entity.pdbx_description
1 polymer ?
#
loop_
_entity_poly.entity_id
_entity_poly.type
_entity_poly.pdbx_seq_one_letter_code
_entity_poly.pdbx_strand_id
1 'polypeptide(L)'
;MTTLRELGTRPRRSQAWEPGSPEIVRFITDEGASYGFLWHALIFGAYVPEHETLFLQYGTGTVIIAGPKAEEFWEDFIQRKAISVKADGVDILSVTMSLRQRKEDKVE
;
A
#
# COMPACT_ATOMS: atom_id res chain seq x y z
N MET A 1 -14.48 2.29 32.42
CA MET A 1 -13.98 2.26 31.81
C MET A 1 -13.70 2.08 31.14
N THR A 2 -13.94 2.00 30.81
CA THR A 2 -13.55 1.67 30.03
C THR A 2 -13.30 1.97 29.38
N THR A 3 -13.68 2.36 29.11
CA THR A 3 -13.40 2.55 28.32
C THR A 3 -12.65 3.03 28.11
N LEU A 4 -12.47 3.55 28.20
CA LEU A 4 -11.57 3.84 27.72
C LEU A 4 -10.86 3.33 27.65
N ARG A 5 -11.11 2.75 27.90
CA ARG A 5 -10.42 2.16 27.57
C ARG A 5 -10.65 1.54 26.73
N GLU A 6 -11.69 1.29 26.59
CA GLU A 6 -11.91 0.80 25.59
C GLU A 6 -11.54 1.57 24.62
N LEU A 7 -11.59 2.59 24.74
CA LEU A 7 -10.99 3.26 23.88
C LEU A 7 -9.74 2.87 23.77
N GLY A 8 -9.12 2.62 24.69
CA GLY A 8 -7.88 2.18 24.59
C GLY A 8 -7.76 0.90 24.03
N THR A 9 -8.75 0.13 24.05
CA THR A 9 -8.63 -1.17 23.51
C THR A 9 -8.90 -1.18 22.04
N ARG A 10 -9.47 -0.15 21.46
CA ARG A 10 -9.62 -0.14 20.09
C ARG A 10 -8.32 0.12 19.44
N PRO A 11 -7.86 -0.65 18.48
CA PRO A 11 -6.60 -0.39 17.83
C PRO A 11 -6.69 0.93 17.12
N ARG A 12 -5.63 1.69 17.22
CA ARG A 12 -5.60 2.93 16.59
C ARG A 12 -5.47 2.73 15.11
N ARG A 13 -6.26 3.42 14.35
CA ARG A 13 -6.19 3.32 12.93
C ARG A 13 -4.92 3.97 12.42
N SER A 14 -4.26 3.34 11.51
CA SER A 14 -3.05 3.89 10.95
C SER A 14 -3.35 5.13 10.15
N GLN A 15 -2.42 6.07 10.15
CA GLN A 15 -2.53 7.24 9.33
C GLN A 15 -1.94 7.01 7.96
N ALA A 16 -1.29 5.89 7.74
CA ALA A 16 -0.62 5.65 6.48
C ALA A 16 -1.60 5.28 5.38
N TRP A 17 -2.72 4.67 5.73
CA TRP A 17 -3.69 4.33 4.69
C TRP A 17 -5.09 4.69 5.13
N GLU A 18 -5.90 4.97 4.13
CA GLU A 18 -7.23 5.46 4.35
C GLU A 18 -8.22 4.33 4.16
N PRO A 19 -9.15 4.13 5.08
CA PRO A 19 -10.11 3.04 4.94
C PRO A 19 -11.16 3.36 3.90
N GLY A 20 -11.74 2.34 3.34
CA GLY A 20 -12.79 2.50 2.37
C GLY A 20 -12.82 1.31 1.45
N SER A 21 -13.82 1.27 0.59
CA SER A 21 -14.01 0.15 -0.31
C SER A 21 -13.84 0.66 -1.73
N PRO A 22 -12.64 0.58 -2.28
CA PRO A 22 -12.34 1.28 -3.52
C PRO A 22 -12.59 0.47 -4.77
N GLU A 23 -12.84 1.18 -5.84
CA GLU A 23 -12.60 0.62 -7.14
C GLU A 23 -11.21 0.98 -7.60
N ILE A 24 -10.73 2.14 -7.20
CA ILE A 24 -9.39 2.59 -7.53
C ILE A 24 -8.64 2.81 -6.24
N VAL A 25 -7.47 2.19 -6.12
CA VAL A 25 -6.61 2.38 -4.97
C VAL A 25 -5.51 3.35 -5.36
N ARG A 26 -5.23 4.31 -4.51
CA ARG A 26 -4.27 5.33 -4.80
C ARG A 26 -3.01 5.13 -3.98
N PHE A 27 -1.88 5.11 -4.66
CA PHE A 27 -0.59 4.98 -4.01
C PHE A 27 0.16 6.30 -4.13
N ILE A 28 0.52 6.88 -3.01
CA ILE A 28 1.22 8.15 -2.98
C ILE A 28 2.66 7.86 -2.62
N THR A 29 3.55 8.09 -3.58
CA THR A 29 4.95 7.70 -3.41
C THR A 29 5.70 8.69 -2.57
N ASP A 30 6.90 8.31 -2.16
CA ASP A 30 7.75 9.16 -1.35
C ASP A 30 8.10 10.44 -2.06
N GLU A 31 8.05 10.43 -3.37
CA GLU A 31 8.35 11.62 -4.14
C GLU A 31 7.14 12.51 -4.34
N GLY A 32 6.00 12.12 -3.80
CA GLY A 32 4.81 12.93 -3.92
C GLY A 32 3.94 12.62 -5.12
N ALA A 33 4.34 11.66 -5.94
CA ALA A 33 3.52 11.27 -7.08
C ALA A 33 2.39 10.38 -6.61
N SER A 34 1.27 10.46 -7.30
CA SER A 34 0.10 9.68 -6.94
C SER A 34 -0.28 8.80 -8.12
N TYR A 35 -0.37 7.50 -7.87
CA TYR A 35 -0.73 6.54 -8.90
C TYR A 35 -2.03 5.84 -8.50
N GLY A 36 -2.98 5.76 -9.41
CA GLY A 36 -4.23 5.08 -9.14
C GLY A 36 -4.34 3.83 -9.99
N PHE A 37 -4.69 2.72 -9.34
CA PHE A 37 -4.90 1.47 -10.07
C PHE A 37 -6.25 0.92 -9.70
N LEU A 38 -6.93 0.32 -10.67
CA LEU A 38 -8.15 -0.39 -10.35
C LEU A 38 -7.82 -1.53 -9.39
N TRP A 39 -8.63 -1.70 -8.38
CA TRP A 39 -8.37 -2.76 -7.41
C TRP A 39 -8.26 -4.12 -8.10
N HIS A 40 -9.11 -4.33 -9.12
CA HIS A 40 -9.08 -5.60 -9.84
C HIS A 40 -7.89 -5.77 -10.76
N ALA A 41 -7.12 -4.74 -10.99
CA ALA A 41 -6.01 -4.83 -11.93
C ALA A 41 -4.76 -5.44 -11.33
N LEU A 42 -4.78 -5.75 -10.06
CA LEU A 42 -3.63 -6.36 -9.41
C LEU A 42 -3.38 -7.73 -10.01
N ILE A 43 -2.15 -7.96 -10.45
CA ILE A 43 -1.77 -9.23 -11.00
C ILE A 43 -1.26 -10.15 -9.91
N PHE A 44 -0.47 -9.60 -9.00
CA PHE A 44 0.22 -10.42 -8.02
C PHE A 44 0.61 -9.56 -6.84
N GLY A 45 0.45 -10.08 -5.65
CA GLY A 45 0.89 -9.41 -4.45
C GLY A 45 1.66 -10.37 -3.57
N ALA A 46 2.72 -9.88 -2.94
CA ALA A 46 3.52 -10.71 -2.05
C ALA A 46 4.05 -9.86 -0.91
N TYR A 47 3.88 -10.35 0.30
CA TYR A 47 4.45 -9.72 1.47
C TYR A 47 5.62 -10.56 1.94
N VAL A 48 6.78 -9.91 2.13
CA VAL A 48 7.99 -10.58 2.54
C VAL A 48 8.29 -10.17 3.98
N PRO A 49 8.03 -11.04 4.95
CA PRO A 49 8.15 -10.64 6.36
C PRO A 49 9.55 -10.29 6.78
N GLU A 50 10.56 -10.93 6.18
CA GLU A 50 11.92 -10.65 6.59
C GLU A 50 12.31 -9.23 6.35
N HIS A 51 11.69 -8.58 5.36
CA HIS A 51 12.02 -7.21 5.03
C HIS A 51 10.87 -6.28 5.29
N GLU A 52 9.77 -6.80 5.83
CA GLU A 52 8.57 -6.01 6.08
C GLU A 52 8.18 -5.24 4.84
N THR A 53 8.20 -5.91 3.70
CA THR A 53 7.99 -5.27 2.42
C THR A 53 6.90 -5.99 1.63
N LEU A 54 6.01 -5.20 1.08
CA LEU A 54 4.91 -5.67 0.28
C LEU A 54 5.13 -5.27 -1.17
N PHE A 55 5.01 -6.22 -2.07
CA PHE A 55 5.15 -5.98 -3.50
C PHE A 55 3.80 -6.19 -4.16
N LEU A 56 3.32 -5.19 -4.89
CA LEU A 56 2.06 -5.28 -5.61
C LEU A 56 2.34 -5.07 -7.08
N GLN A 57 2.14 -6.09 -7.86
CA GLN A 57 2.48 -6.03 -9.27
C GLN A 57 1.25 -5.76 -10.12
N TYR A 58 1.33 -4.72 -10.92
CA TYR A 58 0.32 -4.37 -11.89
C TYR A 58 0.93 -4.44 -13.28
N GLY A 59 0.11 -4.33 -14.29
CA GLY A 59 0.62 -4.46 -15.66
C GLY A 59 1.65 -3.41 -16.02
N THR A 60 1.55 -2.22 -15.45
CA THR A 60 2.45 -1.14 -15.79
C THR A 60 3.60 -0.98 -14.82
N GLY A 61 3.62 -1.70 -13.73
CA GLY A 61 4.72 -1.56 -12.79
C GLY A 61 4.44 -2.24 -11.48
N THR A 62 5.34 -2.05 -10.54
CA THR A 62 5.28 -2.68 -9.24
C THR A 62 5.29 -1.60 -8.17
N VAL A 63 4.36 -1.67 -7.25
CA VAL A 63 4.34 -0.79 -6.09
C VAL A 63 5.04 -1.52 -4.95
N ILE A 64 5.96 -0.86 -4.28
CA ILE A 64 6.72 -1.45 -3.20
C ILE A 64 6.46 -0.65 -1.94
N ILE A 65 5.93 -1.31 -0.93
CA ILE A 65 5.53 -0.66 0.30
C ILE A 65 6.29 -1.33 1.43
N ALA A 66 7.07 -0.55 2.17
CA ALA A 66 7.88 -1.08 3.24
C ALA A 66 7.55 -0.40 4.55
N GLY A 67 7.54 -1.17 5.63
CA GLY A 67 7.31 -0.63 6.95
C GLY A 67 6.77 -1.67 7.89
N PRO A 68 6.79 -1.39 9.19
CA PRO A 68 6.36 -2.38 10.18
C PRO A 68 4.88 -2.75 10.07
N LYS A 69 4.06 -1.90 9.46
CA LYS A 69 2.66 -2.23 9.30
C LYS A 69 2.28 -2.58 7.87
N ALA A 70 3.27 -2.91 7.05
CA ALA A 70 2.97 -3.25 5.66
C ALA A 70 2.10 -4.51 5.57
N GLU A 71 2.30 -5.45 6.49
CA GLU A 71 1.47 -6.64 6.49
C GLU A 71 0.02 -6.30 6.83
N GLU A 72 -0.16 -5.41 7.76
CA GLU A 72 -1.49 -5.01 8.15
C GLU A 72 -2.19 -4.29 7.01
N PHE A 73 -1.46 -3.45 6.28
CA PHE A 73 -2.01 -2.82 5.10
C PHE A 73 -2.39 -3.87 4.07
N TRP A 74 -1.54 -4.88 3.89
CA TRP A 74 -1.82 -5.95 2.94
C TRP A 74 -3.13 -6.65 3.28
N GLU A 75 -3.36 -6.90 4.56
CA GLU A 75 -4.59 -7.55 4.97
C GLU A 75 -5.81 -6.69 4.64
N ASP A 76 -5.72 -5.40 4.89
CA ASP A 76 -6.82 -4.52 4.55
C ASP A 76 -6.99 -4.41 3.04
N PHE A 77 -5.88 -4.39 2.32
CA PHE A 77 -5.93 -4.24 0.88
C PHE A 77 -6.61 -5.43 0.22
N ILE A 78 -6.29 -6.65 0.64
CA ILE A 78 -6.89 -7.80 0.00
C ILE A 78 -8.35 -7.95 0.37
N GLN A 79 -8.76 -7.36 1.46
CA GLN A 79 -10.17 -7.34 1.82
C GLN A 79 -10.90 -6.16 1.22
N ARG A 80 -10.19 -5.39 0.40
CA ARG A 80 -10.76 -4.25 -0.29
C ARG A 80 -11.25 -3.20 0.69
N LYS A 81 -10.42 -2.92 1.71
CA LYS A 81 -10.78 -1.99 2.75
C LYS A 81 -9.86 -0.79 2.82
N ALA A 82 -8.99 -0.60 1.86
CA ALA A 82 -8.08 0.54 1.84
C ALA A 82 -8.18 1.25 0.50
N ILE A 83 -8.30 2.57 0.51
CA ILE A 83 -8.46 3.33 -0.73
C ILE A 83 -7.22 4.12 -1.10
N SER A 84 -6.31 4.33 -0.16
CA SER A 84 -5.05 5.01 -0.48
C SER A 84 -4.02 4.68 0.56
N VAL A 85 -2.74 4.81 0.20
CA VAL A 85 -1.66 4.56 1.14
C VAL A 85 -0.51 5.51 0.82
N LYS A 86 0.16 5.96 1.87
CA LYS A 86 1.35 6.78 1.74
C LYS A 86 2.24 6.49 2.92
N ALA A 87 3.51 6.87 2.81
CA ALA A 87 4.43 6.71 3.91
C ALA A 87 4.12 7.75 4.97
N ASP A 88 3.97 7.32 6.21
CA ASP A 88 3.77 8.25 7.31
C ASP A 88 5.00 8.30 8.21
N GLY A 89 6.04 7.54 7.88
CA GLY A 89 7.27 7.54 8.66
C GLY A 89 7.22 6.70 9.91
N VAL A 90 6.10 6.08 10.18
CA VAL A 90 5.93 5.28 11.39
C VAL A 90 5.45 3.88 11.04
N ASP A 91 4.27 3.78 10.48
CA ASP A 91 3.67 2.50 10.13
C ASP A 91 4.12 2.04 8.76
N ILE A 92 4.19 2.94 7.82
CA ILE A 92 4.69 2.69 6.48
C ILE A 92 5.85 3.64 6.27
N LEU A 93 7.01 3.10 5.99
CA LEU A 93 8.22 3.89 5.89
C LEU A 93 8.49 4.35 4.47
N SER A 94 8.05 3.61 3.48
CA SER A 94 8.26 4.03 2.11
C SER A 94 7.21 3.44 1.18
N VAL A 95 6.85 4.21 0.16
CA VAL A 95 5.98 3.76 -0.92
C VAL A 95 6.68 4.20 -2.20
N THR A 96 7.08 3.23 -3.01
CA THR A 96 7.78 3.55 -4.25
C THR A 96 7.13 2.80 -5.39
N MET A 97 7.36 3.29 -6.59
CA MET A 97 6.77 2.73 -7.78
C MET A 97 7.87 2.48 -8.78
N SER A 98 7.95 1.25 -9.27
CA SER A 98 8.90 0.90 -10.30
C SER A 98 8.12 0.65 -11.56
N LEU A 99 8.16 1.58 -12.49
CA LEU A 99 7.40 1.46 -13.71
C LEU A 99 8.06 0.49 -14.66
N ARG A 100 7.24 -0.30 -15.34
CA ARG A 100 7.76 -1.25 -16.26
C ARG A 100 8.25 -0.54 -17.49
N GLN A 101 9.46 -0.85 -17.92
CA GLN A 101 9.97 -0.22 -19.08
C GLN A 101 9.63 -1.05 -20.28
N ARG A 102 9.22 -0.39 -21.36
CA ARG A 102 8.91 -1.11 -22.56
C ARG A 102 10.17 -1.39 -23.31
N LYS A 103 10.27 -2.58 -23.82
CA LYS A 103 11.45 -2.95 -24.47
C LYS A 103 11.69 -2.17 -25.69
N GLU A 104 10.71 -1.86 -26.39
CA GLU A 104 10.89 -1.15 -27.60
C GLU A 104 11.38 0.22 -27.34
N ASP A 105 11.25 0.71 -26.16
CA ASP A 105 11.78 2.00 -25.86
C ASP A 105 13.26 1.98 -25.93
N LYS A 106 13.91 0.86 -25.84
CA LYS A 106 15.30 0.83 -25.87
C LYS A 106 15.83 0.42 -27.12
N VAL A 107 15.10 -0.05 -27.96
CA VAL A 107 15.59 -0.54 -29.13
C VAL A 107 15.86 0.48 -30.02
N GLU A 108 15.64 1.25 -30.26
CA GLU A 108 15.86 2.11 -31.19
C GLU A 108 16.98 2.43 -31.42
#